data_0289d053ce97dc029c35a1f2bf6c58a9
#
_entry.id   0289d053ce97dc029c35a1f2bf6c58a9
#
_cell.length_a   1.000
_cell.length_b   1.000
_cell.length_c   1.000
_cell.angle_alpha   90.00
_cell.angle_beta   90.00
_cell.angle_gamma   90.00
#
_symmetry.space_group_name_H-M   'P 1'
#
loop_
_entity.id
_entity.type
_entity.pdbx_description
1 polymer ?
#
loop_
_entity_poly.entity_id
_entity_poly.type
_entity_poly.pdbx_seq_one_letter_code
_entity_poly.pdbx_strand_id
1 'polypeptide(L)'
;MLSQGDLFSVWDDERDERALPPVEQELWEKLARSAFRRKFHLNKDDLLYLLDKTLPVVLEHGAEFITRRLAPAHPARDGKQTPWKGHPVFVAQHATATCCRSCLEKWHHFSRGTQLTVLQQRYVLAVIAAWLERELIRDEQTGA
;
A
#
# COMPACT_ATOMS: atom_id res chain seq x y z
N MET A 1 9.90 -12.38 36.41
CA MET A 1 9.92 -10.90 36.33
C MET A 1 10.70 -10.47 35.09
N LEU A 2 10.09 -9.68 34.26
CA LEU A 2 10.78 -9.16 33.09
C LEU A 2 11.82 -8.13 33.51
N SER A 3 13.01 -8.20 32.93
CA SER A 3 14.02 -7.18 33.11
C SER A 3 13.58 -5.90 32.42
N GLN A 4 14.22 -4.78 32.77
CA GLN A 4 13.92 -3.52 32.10
C GLN A 4 14.21 -3.58 30.60
N GLY A 5 15.23 -4.34 30.20
CA GLY A 5 15.54 -4.57 28.80
C GLY A 5 14.45 -5.34 28.08
N ASP A 6 13.89 -6.36 28.72
CA ASP A 6 12.78 -7.14 28.14
C ASP A 6 11.53 -6.29 27.96
N LEU A 7 11.26 -5.41 28.92
CA LEU A 7 10.13 -4.50 28.83
C LEU A 7 10.28 -3.53 27.64
N PHE A 8 11.47 -3.00 27.43
CA PHE A 8 11.76 -2.14 26.29
C PHE A 8 11.68 -2.89 24.96
N SER A 9 12.13 -4.13 24.93
CA SER A 9 11.99 -4.99 23.74
C SER A 9 10.54 -5.17 23.34
N VAL A 10 9.66 -5.42 24.31
CA VAL A 10 8.21 -5.55 24.05
C VAL A 10 7.64 -4.26 23.46
N TRP A 11 8.04 -3.12 24.00
CA TRP A 11 7.59 -1.83 23.47
C TRP A 11 8.13 -1.57 22.06
N ASP A 12 9.38 -1.95 21.81
CA ASP A 12 9.98 -1.80 20.47
C ASP A 12 9.28 -2.70 19.47
N ASP A 13 8.95 -3.94 19.85
CA ASP A 13 8.21 -4.89 19.02
C ASP A 13 6.83 -4.33 18.66
N GLU A 14 6.13 -3.73 19.61
CA GLU A 14 4.83 -3.11 19.34
C GLU A 14 4.95 -1.95 18.35
N ARG A 15 6.00 -1.14 18.48
CA ARG A 15 6.26 -0.04 17.55
C ARG A 15 6.61 -0.57 16.17
N ASP A 16 7.42 -1.63 16.11
CA ASP A 16 7.78 -2.27 14.84
C ASP A 16 6.56 -2.88 14.17
N GLU A 17 5.63 -3.45 14.94
CA GLU A 17 4.38 -3.97 14.41
C GLU A 17 3.48 -2.89 13.82
N ARG A 18 3.53 -1.67 14.36
CA ARG A 18 2.74 -0.54 13.87
C ARG A 18 3.43 0.19 12.73
N ALA A 19 4.75 0.21 12.74
CA ALA A 19 5.54 0.85 11.70
C ALA A 19 5.45 0.02 10.43
N LEU A 20 5.21 0.70 9.30
CA LEU A 20 5.23 0.03 8.01
C LEU A 20 6.68 -0.20 7.59
N PRO A 21 6.95 -1.33 6.92
CA PRO A 21 8.30 -1.60 6.45
C PRO A 21 8.75 -0.58 5.41
N PRO A 22 10.08 -0.37 5.28
CA PRO A 22 10.59 0.52 4.24
C PRO A 22 10.33 -0.06 2.83
N VAL A 23 10.19 0.83 1.86
CA VAL A 23 9.99 0.46 0.46
C VAL A 23 11.27 0.77 -0.30
N GLU A 24 11.76 -0.19 -1.06
CA GLU A 24 13.01 -0.08 -1.78
C GLU A 24 12.93 0.93 -2.92
N GLN A 25 13.99 1.73 -3.08
CA GLN A 25 14.07 2.72 -4.15
C GLN A 25 13.97 2.09 -5.55
N GLU A 26 14.46 0.86 -5.70
CA GLU A 26 14.38 0.13 -6.97
C GLU A 26 12.95 -0.05 -7.46
N LEU A 27 12.00 -0.22 -6.56
CA LEU A 27 10.60 -0.32 -6.95
C LEU A 27 10.13 0.96 -7.65
N TRP A 28 10.47 2.12 -7.10
CA TRP A 28 10.06 3.39 -7.68
C TRP A 28 10.67 3.60 -9.05
N GLU A 29 11.93 3.23 -9.22
CA GLU A 29 12.62 3.30 -10.52
C GLU A 29 11.95 2.37 -11.53
N LYS A 30 11.61 1.16 -11.12
CA LYS A 30 10.94 0.18 -11.97
C LYS A 30 9.54 0.67 -12.39
N LEU A 31 8.77 1.22 -11.45
CA LEU A 31 7.45 1.78 -11.74
C LEU A 31 7.54 2.97 -12.69
N ALA A 32 8.57 3.82 -12.52
CA ALA A 32 8.79 4.99 -13.39
C ALA A 32 9.09 4.60 -14.84
N ARG A 33 9.64 3.41 -15.06
CA ARG A 33 9.91 2.90 -16.41
C ARG A 33 8.66 2.31 -17.07
N SER A 34 7.58 2.08 -16.32
CA SER A 34 6.34 1.54 -16.87
C SER A 34 5.42 2.69 -17.29
N ALA A 35 5.17 2.80 -18.59
CA ALA A 35 4.24 3.81 -19.10
C ALA A 35 2.85 3.66 -18.50
N PHE A 36 2.42 2.40 -18.27
CA PHE A 36 1.13 2.13 -17.65
C PHE A 36 1.08 2.58 -16.19
N ARG A 37 2.11 2.22 -15.39
CA ARG A 37 2.09 2.51 -13.95
C ARG A 37 2.29 4.00 -13.64
N ARG A 38 3.19 4.66 -14.35
CA ARG A 38 3.51 6.07 -14.09
C ARG A 38 2.41 7.06 -14.45
N LYS A 39 1.39 6.65 -15.21
CA LYS A 39 0.30 7.55 -15.61
C LYS A 39 -0.70 7.80 -14.48
N PHE A 40 -0.72 6.96 -13.44
CA PHE A 40 -1.68 7.09 -12.36
C PHE A 40 -1.32 8.25 -11.44
N HIS A 41 -2.29 9.11 -11.17
CA HIS A 41 -2.20 10.18 -10.19
C HIS A 41 -3.57 10.36 -9.55
N LEU A 42 -3.57 10.87 -8.32
CA LEU A 42 -4.84 11.20 -7.66
C LEU A 42 -5.46 12.42 -8.36
N ASN A 43 -6.77 12.36 -8.60
CA ASN A 43 -7.50 13.51 -9.06
C ASN A 43 -7.81 14.44 -7.87
N LYS A 44 -8.45 15.57 -8.14
CA LYS A 44 -8.77 16.56 -7.11
C LYS A 44 -9.65 15.98 -6.00
N ASP A 45 -10.65 15.20 -6.36
CA ASP A 45 -11.59 14.61 -5.39
C ASP A 45 -10.87 13.61 -4.47
N ASP A 46 -9.99 12.79 -5.04
CA ASP A 46 -9.19 11.83 -4.26
C ASP A 46 -8.23 12.55 -3.30
N LEU A 47 -7.61 13.63 -3.78
CA LEU A 47 -6.72 14.44 -2.94
C LEU A 47 -7.48 15.09 -1.79
N LEU A 48 -8.65 15.67 -2.06
CA LEU A 48 -9.49 16.27 -1.03
C LEU A 48 -9.96 15.24 -0.01
N TYR A 49 -10.35 14.05 -0.48
CA TYR A 49 -10.72 12.94 0.41
C TYR A 49 -9.56 12.55 1.32
N LEU A 50 -8.38 12.38 0.74
CA LEU A 50 -7.17 12.01 1.49
C LEU A 50 -6.81 13.07 2.54
N LEU A 51 -6.91 14.35 2.20
CA LEU A 51 -6.63 15.44 3.12
C LEU A 51 -7.68 15.54 4.23
N ASP A 52 -8.96 15.35 3.89
CA ASP A 52 -10.05 15.40 4.86
C ASP A 52 -10.01 14.24 5.84
N LYS A 53 -9.85 13.01 5.35
CA LYS A 53 -9.83 11.81 6.19
C LYS A 53 -8.50 11.60 6.89
N THR A 54 -7.43 12.11 6.36
CA THR A 54 -6.04 11.93 6.76
C THR A 54 -5.46 10.58 6.31
N LEU A 55 -4.15 10.55 6.14
CA LEU A 55 -3.45 9.35 5.68
C LEU A 55 -3.68 8.13 6.61
N PRO A 56 -3.58 8.26 7.95
CA PRO A 56 -3.83 7.10 8.81
C PRO A 56 -5.21 6.45 8.61
N VAL A 57 -6.26 7.23 8.47
CA VAL A 57 -7.61 6.70 8.24
C VAL A 57 -7.72 6.04 6.88
N VAL A 58 -7.16 6.66 5.85
CA VAL A 58 -7.14 6.09 4.49
C VAL A 58 -6.39 4.77 4.49
N LEU A 59 -5.30 4.66 5.25
CA LEU A 59 -4.54 3.41 5.37
C LEU A 59 -5.29 2.33 6.14
N GLU A 60 -6.15 2.68 7.09
CA GLU A 60 -7.05 1.71 7.72
C GLU A 60 -7.99 1.10 6.70
N HIS A 61 -8.55 1.92 5.81
CA HIS A 61 -9.36 1.43 4.70
C HIS A 61 -8.53 0.53 3.78
N GLY A 62 -7.30 0.95 3.49
CA GLY A 62 -6.39 0.17 2.65
C GLY A 62 -6.10 -1.20 3.23
N ALA A 63 -5.83 -1.28 4.54
CA ALA A 63 -5.57 -2.55 5.21
C ALA A 63 -6.78 -3.49 5.09
N GLU A 64 -7.98 -2.97 5.22
CA GLU A 64 -9.20 -3.75 5.08
C GLU A 64 -9.39 -4.26 3.65
N PHE A 65 -9.17 -3.41 2.65
CA PHE A 65 -9.25 -3.82 1.24
C PHE A 65 -8.24 -4.94 0.94
N ILE A 66 -7.00 -4.79 1.42
CA ILE A 66 -5.95 -5.79 1.23
C ILE A 66 -6.38 -7.13 1.84
N THR A 67 -6.82 -7.12 3.09
CA THR A 67 -7.21 -8.33 3.80
C THR A 67 -8.36 -9.06 3.11
N ARG A 68 -9.36 -8.32 2.67
CA ARG A 68 -10.57 -8.91 2.09
C ARG A 68 -10.41 -9.30 0.62
N ARG A 69 -9.75 -8.46 -0.17
CA ARG A 69 -9.78 -8.60 -1.63
C ARG A 69 -8.50 -9.14 -2.24
N LEU A 70 -7.37 -8.96 -1.57
CA LEU A 70 -6.06 -9.28 -2.13
C LEU A 70 -5.38 -10.45 -1.44
N ALA A 71 -5.46 -10.53 -0.11
CA ALA A 71 -4.75 -11.50 0.69
C ALA A 71 -5.19 -12.97 0.52
N PRO A 72 -6.47 -13.29 0.24
CA PRO A 72 -6.86 -14.68 0.07
C PRO A 72 -6.05 -15.40 -1.00
N ALA A 73 -5.79 -16.71 -0.79
CA ALA A 73 -5.05 -17.54 -1.76
C ALA A 73 -5.70 -17.53 -3.14
N HIS A 74 -7.02 -17.52 -3.16
CA HIS A 74 -7.82 -17.51 -4.40
C HIS A 74 -8.90 -16.43 -4.28
N PRO A 75 -8.56 -15.17 -4.56
CA PRO A 75 -9.54 -14.09 -4.48
C PRO A 75 -10.71 -14.34 -5.45
N ALA A 76 -11.92 -13.98 -5.02
CA ALA A 76 -13.14 -14.26 -5.78
C ALA A 76 -13.15 -13.63 -7.18
N ARG A 77 -12.45 -12.51 -7.36
CA ARG A 77 -12.39 -11.79 -8.64
C ARG A 77 -10.95 -11.48 -9.01
N ASP A 78 -10.08 -12.49 -8.97
CA ASP A 78 -8.65 -12.26 -9.22
C ASP A 78 -8.43 -11.63 -10.60
N GLY A 79 -7.72 -10.51 -10.59
CA GLY A 79 -7.50 -9.66 -11.75
C GLY A 79 -8.48 -8.48 -11.87
N LYS A 80 -9.58 -8.49 -11.12
CA LYS A 80 -10.61 -7.45 -11.15
C LYS A 80 -11.07 -7.01 -9.76
N GLN A 81 -10.36 -7.39 -8.71
CA GLN A 81 -10.79 -7.12 -7.35
C GLN A 81 -10.62 -5.66 -6.92
N THR A 82 -9.76 -4.91 -7.60
CA THR A 82 -9.52 -3.51 -7.27
C THR A 82 -10.19 -2.60 -8.29
N PRO A 83 -11.18 -1.80 -7.90
CA PRO A 83 -11.78 -0.81 -8.80
C PRO A 83 -10.75 0.18 -9.33
N TRP A 84 -11.01 0.75 -10.51
CA TRP A 84 -10.10 1.72 -11.12
C TRP A 84 -10.18 3.11 -10.47
N LYS A 85 -11.28 3.41 -9.79
CA LYS A 85 -11.52 4.69 -9.16
C LYS A 85 -12.49 4.54 -7.99
N GLY A 86 -12.69 5.61 -7.25
CA GLY A 86 -13.64 5.65 -6.15
C GLY A 86 -13.00 5.69 -4.76
N HIS A 87 -11.69 5.51 -4.69
CA HIS A 87 -10.94 5.63 -3.44
C HIS A 87 -9.46 5.85 -3.76
N PRO A 88 -8.74 6.71 -3.01
CA PRO A 88 -7.31 6.93 -3.25
C PRO A 88 -6.47 5.65 -3.20
N VAL A 89 -6.83 4.71 -2.30
CA VAL A 89 -6.14 3.42 -2.19
C VAL A 89 -6.24 2.63 -3.50
N PHE A 90 -7.36 2.65 -4.18
CA PHE A 90 -7.53 1.93 -5.45
C PHE A 90 -6.58 2.47 -6.52
N VAL A 91 -6.45 3.78 -6.60
CA VAL A 91 -5.52 4.42 -7.54
C VAL A 91 -4.08 4.04 -7.18
N ALA A 92 -3.74 4.09 -5.89
CA ALA A 92 -2.42 3.70 -5.40
C ALA A 92 -2.09 2.25 -5.75
N GLN A 93 -3.05 1.34 -5.63
CA GLN A 93 -2.85 -0.08 -5.95
C GLN A 93 -2.52 -0.28 -7.43
N HIS A 94 -3.23 0.39 -8.33
CA HIS A 94 -2.93 0.31 -9.76
C HIS A 94 -1.59 0.96 -10.09
N ALA A 95 -1.27 2.08 -9.47
CA ALA A 95 0.00 2.78 -9.68
C ALA A 95 1.21 1.95 -9.23
N THR A 96 1.03 1.14 -8.19
CA THR A 96 2.14 0.39 -7.57
C THR A 96 2.14 -1.10 -7.88
N ALA A 97 1.27 -1.54 -8.77
CA ALA A 97 1.12 -2.96 -9.13
C ALA A 97 0.77 -3.86 -7.94
N THR A 98 -0.09 -3.36 -7.05
CA THR A 98 -0.64 -4.12 -5.92
C THR A 98 -2.15 -4.31 -6.05
N CYS A 99 -2.65 -4.28 -7.28
CA CYS A 99 -4.09 -4.32 -7.56
C CYS A 99 -4.65 -5.72 -7.70
N CYS A 100 -3.81 -6.73 -7.94
CA CYS A 100 -4.24 -8.13 -8.06
C CYS A 100 -3.07 -9.07 -7.78
N ARG A 101 -3.36 -10.37 -7.65
CA ARG A 101 -2.34 -11.35 -7.30
C ARG A 101 -1.32 -11.57 -8.44
N SER A 102 -1.75 -11.43 -9.71
CA SER A 102 -0.83 -11.48 -10.84
C SER A 102 0.19 -10.35 -10.80
N CYS A 103 -0.27 -9.14 -10.50
CA CYS A 103 0.61 -7.97 -10.40
C CYS A 103 1.55 -8.12 -9.21
N LEU A 104 1.06 -8.60 -8.08
CA LEU A 104 1.90 -8.87 -6.91
C LEU A 104 3.00 -9.88 -7.21
N GLU A 105 2.67 -10.95 -7.92
CA GLU A 105 3.67 -11.95 -8.28
C GLU A 105 4.71 -11.37 -9.23
N LYS A 106 4.26 -10.69 -10.28
CA LYS A 106 5.15 -10.13 -11.30
C LYS A 106 6.04 -9.02 -10.76
N TRP A 107 5.48 -8.11 -9.97
CA TRP A 107 6.18 -6.90 -9.55
C TRP A 107 6.84 -7.01 -8.17
N HIS A 108 6.26 -7.81 -7.29
CA HIS A 108 6.70 -7.90 -5.88
C HIS A 108 7.13 -9.30 -5.47
N HIS A 109 7.03 -10.27 -6.39
CA HIS A 109 7.47 -11.66 -6.17
C HIS A 109 6.71 -12.39 -5.06
N PHE A 110 5.44 -12.04 -4.86
CA PHE A 110 4.54 -12.75 -3.94
C PHE A 110 3.75 -13.79 -4.71
N SER A 111 4.00 -15.07 -4.43
CA SER A 111 3.42 -16.18 -5.18
C SER A 111 1.90 -16.20 -5.15
N ARG A 112 1.28 -16.46 -6.28
CA ARG A 112 -0.16 -16.69 -6.39
C ARG A 112 -0.50 -18.04 -5.74
N GLY A 113 -1.78 -18.19 -5.34
CA GLY A 113 -2.26 -19.46 -4.82
C GLY A 113 -1.97 -19.70 -3.35
N THR A 114 -1.28 -18.77 -2.69
CA THR A 114 -0.95 -18.82 -1.26
C THR A 114 -1.48 -17.55 -0.61
N GLN A 115 -2.16 -17.68 0.52
CA GLN A 115 -2.64 -16.52 1.26
C GLN A 115 -1.46 -15.61 1.63
N LEU A 116 -1.63 -14.30 1.47
CA LEU A 116 -0.60 -13.34 1.89
C LEU A 116 -0.41 -13.41 3.40
N THR A 117 0.85 -13.44 3.82
CA THR A 117 1.19 -13.36 5.24
C THR A 117 0.88 -11.95 5.76
N VAL A 118 0.83 -11.80 7.07
CA VAL A 118 0.67 -10.49 7.70
C VAL A 118 1.79 -9.54 7.26
N LEU A 119 3.02 -10.03 7.20
CA LEU A 119 4.17 -9.23 6.77
C LEU A 119 4.03 -8.78 5.31
N GLN A 120 3.55 -9.66 4.43
CA GLN A 120 3.31 -9.31 3.03
C GLN A 120 2.19 -8.27 2.89
N GLN A 121 1.12 -8.41 3.66
CA GLN A 121 0.04 -7.43 3.67
C GLN A 121 0.54 -6.06 4.16
N ARG A 122 1.39 -6.04 5.18
CA ARG A 122 2.00 -4.80 5.67
C ARG A 122 2.93 -4.18 4.64
N TYR A 123 3.67 -4.99 3.90
CA TYR A 123 4.50 -4.49 2.79
C TYR A 123 3.63 -3.81 1.73
N VAL A 124 2.54 -4.45 1.32
CA VAL A 124 1.62 -3.86 0.34
C VAL A 124 1.09 -2.52 0.85
N LEU A 125 0.69 -2.47 2.12
CA LEU A 125 0.20 -1.22 2.72
C LEU A 125 1.29 -0.15 2.76
N ALA A 126 2.55 -0.53 3.02
CA ALA A 126 3.69 0.39 3.01
C ALA A 126 3.90 0.99 1.62
N VAL A 127 3.79 0.19 0.57
CA VAL A 127 3.92 0.65 -0.82
C VAL A 127 2.82 1.65 -1.15
N ILE A 128 1.59 1.34 -0.76
CA ILE A 128 0.44 2.24 -0.94
C ILE A 128 0.65 3.55 -0.20
N ALA A 129 1.07 3.48 1.07
CA ALA A 129 1.32 4.66 1.90
C ALA A 129 2.39 5.55 1.28
N ALA A 130 3.50 4.97 0.86
CA ALA A 130 4.60 5.72 0.26
C ALA A 130 4.17 6.40 -1.04
N TRP A 131 3.35 5.74 -1.85
CA TRP A 131 2.84 6.34 -3.08
C TRP A 131 1.89 7.51 -2.78
N LEU A 132 0.99 7.34 -1.81
CA LEU A 132 0.07 8.40 -1.39
C LEU A 132 0.83 9.62 -0.85
N GLU A 133 1.89 9.39 -0.07
CA GLU A 133 2.75 10.47 0.42
C GLU A 133 3.42 11.22 -0.73
N ARG A 134 3.89 10.50 -1.75
CA ARG A 134 4.47 11.12 -2.96
C ARG A 134 3.46 12.00 -3.69
N GLU A 135 2.20 11.55 -3.76
CA GLU A 135 1.13 12.33 -4.38
C GLU A 135 0.81 13.59 -3.60
N LEU A 136 0.84 13.54 -2.28
CA LEU A 136 0.66 14.72 -1.44
C LEU A 136 1.79 15.73 -1.63
N ILE A 137 3.04 15.26 -1.68
CA ILE A 137 4.20 16.12 -1.94
C ILE A 137 4.11 16.75 -3.34
N ARG A 138 3.74 15.94 -4.34
CA ARG A 138 3.57 16.41 -5.71
C ARG A 138 2.50 17.51 -5.79
N ASP A 139 1.39 17.35 -5.08
CA ASP A 139 0.33 18.36 -5.03
C ASP A 139 0.81 19.67 -4.41
N GLU A 140 1.57 19.59 -3.31
CA GLU A 140 2.16 20.78 -2.69
C GLU A 140 3.09 21.53 -3.65
N GLN A 141 3.86 20.81 -4.46
CA GLN A 141 4.81 21.40 -5.40
C GLN A 141 4.14 22.00 -6.63
N THR A 142 3.01 21.44 -7.07
CA THR A 142 2.34 21.84 -8.31
C THR A 142 1.04 22.60 -8.09
N GLY A 143 0.45 22.50 -6.90
CA GLY A 143 -0.84 23.07 -6.57
C GLY A 143 -0.80 24.48 -6.01
N ALA A 144 0.34 25.11 -6.04
CA ALA A 144 0.53 26.47 -5.51
C ALA A 144 -0.33 27.50 -6.22
#